data_3619d93fca054b9507052607a7a6b869
#
_entry.id   3619d93fca054b9507052607a7a6b869
#
_cell.length_a   1.000
_cell.length_b   1.000
_cell.length_c   1.000
_cell.angle_alpha   90.00
_cell.angle_beta   90.00
_cell.angle_gamma   90.00
#
_symmetry.space_group_name_H-M   'P 1'
#
loop_
_entity.id
_entity.type
_entity.pdbx_description
1 polymer ?
#
loop_
_entity_poly.entity_id
_entity_poly.type
_entity_poly.pdbx_seq_one_letter_code
_entity_poly.pdbx_strand_id
1 'polypeptide(L)'
;MRNTLTLDRPDQLKALGHTLRVRTLELLCHEDSALTNRELAERLGVDPGHLHFHVRMLLKAGLIELAEGAAQGREKPYRAVARELRVHPDLLASGGAAEAQAALLEDVGRSLAEHGESGRFRTVQVAVRIDPARVFEVVNDSLGRLLDEEDPERETIIVTAFIAPPARPESA
;
A
#
# COMPACT_ATOMS: atom_id res chain seq x y z
N MET A 1 2.88 15.72 4.76
CA MET A 1 2.20 14.54 4.19
C MET A 1 0.70 14.81 4.15
N ARG A 2 -0.02 14.47 3.07
CA ARG A 2 -1.48 14.62 2.95
C ARG A 2 -2.16 13.45 3.67
N ASN A 3 -3.44 13.58 4.02
CA ASN A 3 -4.17 12.43 4.57
C ASN A 3 -4.45 11.40 3.46
N THR A 4 -4.97 11.84 2.32
CA THR A 4 -5.36 10.95 1.22
C THR A 4 -4.82 11.46 -0.12
N LEU A 5 -4.41 10.53 -1.00
CA LEU A 5 -4.10 10.76 -2.41
C LEU A 5 -4.99 9.86 -3.27
N THR A 6 -5.76 10.45 -4.18
CA THR A 6 -6.49 9.68 -5.18
C THR A 6 -5.58 9.37 -6.37
N LEU A 7 -5.42 8.09 -6.68
CA LEU A 7 -4.70 7.60 -7.86
C LEU A 7 -5.64 7.68 -9.05
N ASP A 8 -5.36 8.57 -9.97
CA ASP A 8 -6.16 8.83 -11.16
C ASP A 8 -5.39 8.59 -12.47
N ARG A 9 -4.11 8.18 -12.37
CA ARG A 9 -3.23 7.93 -13.51
C ARG A 9 -2.75 6.49 -13.57
N PRO A 10 -2.69 5.89 -14.78
CA PRO A 10 -2.21 4.51 -14.97
C PRO A 10 -0.77 4.28 -14.50
N ASP A 11 0.12 5.28 -14.61
CA ASP A 11 1.51 5.18 -14.17
C ASP A 11 1.65 5.02 -12.64
N GLN A 12 0.70 5.58 -11.87
CA GLN A 12 0.63 5.39 -10.42
C GLN A 12 0.31 3.94 -10.06
N LEU A 13 -0.70 3.33 -10.70
CA LEU A 13 -1.01 1.91 -10.51
C LEU A 13 0.14 1.01 -10.94
N LYS A 14 0.75 1.30 -12.09
CA LYS A 14 1.92 0.55 -12.57
C LYS A 14 3.09 0.64 -11.57
N ALA A 15 3.25 1.78 -10.90
CA ALA A 15 4.25 1.91 -9.84
C ALA A 15 3.96 1.01 -8.64
N LEU A 16 2.71 0.66 -8.36
CA LEU A 16 2.32 -0.28 -7.30
C LEU A 16 2.35 -1.75 -7.74
N GLY A 17 2.53 -2.07 -9.01
CA GLY A 17 2.57 -3.43 -9.55
C GLY A 17 3.85 -4.22 -9.20
N HIS A 18 4.41 -4.05 -8.01
CA HIS A 18 5.57 -4.82 -7.52
C HIS A 18 5.63 -4.77 -6.00
N THR A 19 5.70 -5.92 -5.35
CA THR A 19 5.66 -6.09 -3.89
C THR A 19 6.67 -5.21 -3.16
N LEU A 20 7.91 -5.12 -3.63
CA LEU A 20 8.93 -4.28 -2.99
C LEU A 20 8.55 -2.78 -3.00
N ARG A 21 7.84 -2.31 -4.04
CA ARG A 21 7.35 -0.92 -4.08
C ARG A 21 6.18 -0.68 -3.15
N VAL A 22 5.26 -1.64 -3.05
CA VAL A 22 4.17 -1.62 -2.06
C VAL A 22 4.76 -1.52 -0.66
N ARG A 23 5.64 -2.44 -0.27
CA ARG A 23 6.32 -2.44 1.04
C ARG A 23 7.12 -1.18 1.33
N THR A 24 7.81 -0.62 0.32
CA THR A 24 8.54 0.64 0.48
C THR A 24 7.59 1.79 0.79
N LEU A 25 6.46 1.83 0.12
CA LEU A 25 5.46 2.87 0.32
C LEU A 25 4.76 2.72 1.68
N GLU A 26 4.38 1.50 2.06
CA GLU A 26 3.81 1.20 3.38
C GLU A 26 4.73 1.64 4.50
N LEU A 27 6.02 1.28 4.42
CA LEU A 27 7.02 1.71 5.41
C LEU A 27 7.07 3.25 5.52
N LEU A 28 7.07 3.97 4.40
CA LEU A 28 7.09 5.44 4.38
C LEU A 28 5.78 6.08 4.84
N CYS A 29 4.65 5.39 4.71
CA CYS A 29 3.35 5.88 5.19
C CYS A 29 3.25 5.83 6.72
N HIS A 30 3.91 4.86 7.36
CA HIS A 30 3.86 4.63 8.80
C HIS A 30 5.01 5.29 9.56
N GLU A 31 6.02 5.78 8.85
CA GLU A 31 7.15 6.48 9.48
C GLU A 31 6.89 7.99 9.58
N ASP A 32 7.08 8.53 10.76
CA ASP A 32 6.97 9.98 11.00
C ASP A 32 8.16 10.75 10.41
N SER A 33 9.29 10.08 10.22
CA SER A 33 10.53 10.65 9.67
C SER A 33 10.76 10.22 8.21
N ALA A 34 11.36 11.12 7.44
CA ALA A 34 11.79 10.77 6.10
C ALA A 34 13.00 9.82 6.15
N LEU A 35 13.03 8.81 5.26
CA LEU A 35 14.06 7.79 5.20
C LEU A 35 14.89 7.88 3.92
N THR A 36 16.21 7.71 4.04
CA THR A 36 17.11 7.55 2.91
C THR A 36 16.93 6.19 2.22
N ASN A 37 17.40 6.07 0.99
CA ASN A 37 17.38 4.77 0.29
C ASN A 37 18.11 3.66 1.07
N ARG A 38 19.16 4.01 1.80
CA ARG A 38 19.94 3.07 2.61
C ARG A 38 19.13 2.58 3.81
N GLU A 39 18.49 3.48 4.56
CA GLU A 39 17.63 3.14 5.71
C GLU A 39 16.43 2.30 5.29
N LEU A 40 15.81 2.64 4.15
CA LEU A 40 14.74 1.84 3.56
C LEU A 40 15.21 0.42 3.22
N ALA A 41 16.39 0.30 2.58
CA ALA A 41 16.95 -0.99 2.19
C ALA A 41 17.27 -1.87 3.41
N GLU A 42 17.82 -1.27 4.46
CA GLU A 42 18.12 -1.96 5.72
C GLU A 42 16.85 -2.51 6.37
N ARG A 43 15.80 -1.68 6.51
CA ARG A 43 14.53 -2.10 7.12
C ARG A 43 13.77 -3.15 6.28
N LEU A 44 13.89 -3.07 4.97
CA LEU A 44 13.24 -4.02 4.05
C LEU A 44 14.07 -5.31 3.85
N GLY A 45 15.32 -5.35 4.34
CA GLY A 45 16.21 -6.49 4.19
C GLY A 45 16.66 -6.73 2.74
N VAL A 46 16.87 -5.67 1.95
CA VAL A 46 17.23 -5.75 0.53
C VAL A 46 18.50 -4.96 0.21
N ASP A 47 19.10 -5.23 -0.94
CA ASP A 47 20.26 -4.47 -1.41
C ASP A 47 19.86 -3.02 -1.77
N PRO A 48 20.61 -1.99 -1.31
CA PRO A 48 20.30 -0.58 -1.60
C PRO A 48 20.33 -0.22 -3.09
N GLY A 49 21.20 -0.85 -3.87
CA GLY A 49 21.27 -0.62 -5.31
C GLY A 49 20.04 -1.17 -6.03
N HIS A 50 19.58 -2.34 -5.62
CA HIS A 50 18.33 -2.92 -6.09
C HIS A 50 17.13 -2.04 -5.74
N LEU A 51 17.03 -1.58 -4.47
CA LEU A 51 15.94 -0.74 -4.00
C LEU A 51 15.89 0.61 -4.73
N HIS A 52 17.04 1.18 -5.08
CA HIS A 52 17.13 2.50 -5.71
C HIS A 52 16.25 2.63 -6.96
N PHE A 53 16.19 1.57 -7.79
CA PHE A 53 15.32 1.56 -8.98
C PHE A 53 13.84 1.68 -8.59
N HIS A 54 13.40 0.96 -7.55
CA HIS A 54 12.03 0.97 -7.08
C HIS A 54 11.63 2.32 -6.46
N VAL A 55 12.50 2.90 -5.64
CA VAL A 55 12.31 4.25 -5.08
C VAL A 55 12.16 5.30 -6.18
N ARG A 56 12.99 5.24 -7.23
CA ARG A 56 12.86 6.16 -8.38
C ARG A 56 11.53 6.01 -9.12
N MET A 57 11.01 4.80 -9.24
CA MET A 57 9.70 4.58 -9.86
C MET A 57 8.57 5.19 -9.03
N LEU A 58 8.59 4.99 -7.71
CA LEU A 58 7.62 5.62 -6.80
C LEU A 58 7.70 7.16 -6.84
N LEU A 59 8.92 7.70 -6.85
CA LEU A 59 9.15 9.15 -6.96
C LEU A 59 8.62 9.72 -8.28
N LYS A 60 8.88 9.05 -9.39
CA LYS A 60 8.39 9.45 -10.72
C LYS A 60 6.86 9.41 -10.81
N ALA A 61 6.23 8.44 -10.16
CA ALA A 61 4.78 8.33 -10.09
C ALA A 61 4.13 9.36 -9.15
N GLY A 62 4.93 10.07 -8.34
CA GLY A 62 4.46 11.05 -7.35
C GLY A 62 3.78 10.42 -6.14
N LEU A 63 4.15 9.17 -5.81
CA LEU A 63 3.68 8.47 -4.61
C LEU A 63 4.56 8.77 -3.39
N ILE A 64 5.81 9.09 -3.64
CA ILE A 64 6.76 9.59 -2.64
C ILE A 64 7.39 10.89 -3.12
N GLU A 65 7.96 11.65 -2.22
CA GLU A 65 8.67 12.89 -2.50
C GLU A 65 9.98 12.99 -1.71
N LEU A 66 10.88 13.88 -2.12
CA LEU A 66 12.06 14.23 -1.35
C LEU A 66 11.64 15.11 -0.16
N ALA A 67 12.13 14.78 1.04
CA ALA A 67 11.86 15.61 2.20
C ALA A 67 12.66 16.93 2.11
N GLU A 68 11.99 18.04 2.41
CA GLU A 68 12.60 19.36 2.45
C GLU A 68 13.56 19.50 3.64
N GLY A 69 14.64 20.25 3.46
CA GLY A 69 15.59 20.57 4.54
C GLY A 69 16.70 19.55 4.80
N ALA A 70 16.67 18.38 4.17
CA ALA A 70 17.69 17.35 4.36
C ALA A 70 18.93 17.48 3.43
N ALA A 71 19.18 18.69 2.90
CA ALA A 71 20.22 18.94 1.89
C ALA A 71 21.67 19.00 2.43
N GLN A 72 21.96 18.45 3.61
CA GLN A 72 23.31 18.40 4.19
C GLN A 72 24.03 17.07 4.01
N GLY A 73 23.70 16.29 2.97
CA GLY A 73 24.36 15.02 2.72
C GLY A 73 24.24 14.53 1.27
N ARG A 74 25.04 13.50 0.93
CA ARG A 74 24.99 12.80 -0.36
C ARG A 74 23.69 12.01 -0.55
N GLU A 75 23.03 11.65 0.53
CA GLU A 75 21.82 10.83 0.54
C GLU A 75 20.59 11.70 0.80
N LYS A 76 19.61 11.62 -0.09
CA LYS A 76 18.35 12.37 0.00
C LYS A 76 17.28 11.49 0.65
N PRO A 77 16.64 11.93 1.75
CA PRO A 77 15.56 11.18 2.35
C PRO A 77 14.25 11.37 1.60
N TYR A 78 13.41 10.34 1.65
CA TYR A 78 12.10 10.26 1.02
C TYR A 78 11.01 10.17 2.08
N ARG A 79 9.83 10.65 1.74
CA ARG A 79 8.60 10.45 2.53
C ARG A 79 7.43 10.14 1.61
N ALA A 80 6.41 9.48 2.11
CA ALA A 80 5.16 9.29 1.38
C ALA A 80 4.46 10.64 1.17
N VAL A 81 3.79 10.79 0.03
CA VAL A 81 2.99 11.99 -0.28
C VAL A 81 1.70 12.01 0.55
N ALA A 82 1.13 10.84 0.84
CA ALA A 82 -0.09 10.68 1.63
C ALA A 82 -0.05 9.41 2.48
N ARG A 83 -0.84 9.38 3.55
CA ARG A 83 -1.00 8.20 4.42
C ARG A 83 -1.92 7.15 3.80
N GLU A 84 -2.92 7.59 3.05
CA GLU A 84 -3.92 6.74 2.39
C GLU A 84 -3.86 6.93 0.88
N LEU A 85 -3.94 5.82 0.14
CA LEU A 85 -4.09 5.83 -1.31
C LEU A 85 -5.48 5.30 -1.68
N ARG A 86 -6.22 6.06 -2.47
CA ARG A 86 -7.51 5.66 -3.05
C ARG A 86 -7.39 5.56 -4.55
N VAL A 87 -7.85 4.47 -5.12
CA VAL A 87 -7.85 4.32 -6.59
C VAL A 87 -9.16 4.89 -7.14
N HIS A 88 -9.06 5.76 -8.14
CA HIS A 88 -10.23 6.30 -8.80
C HIS A 88 -11.05 5.18 -9.47
N PRO A 89 -12.39 5.15 -9.36
CA PRO A 89 -13.23 4.09 -9.92
C PRO A 89 -13.01 3.82 -11.41
N ASP A 90 -12.83 4.86 -12.22
CA ASP A 90 -12.58 4.72 -13.66
C ASP A 90 -11.27 4.00 -13.96
N LEU A 91 -10.27 4.18 -13.11
CA LEU A 91 -8.98 3.52 -13.25
C LEU A 91 -9.09 2.02 -12.91
N LEU A 92 -9.91 1.66 -11.92
CA LEU A 92 -10.25 0.27 -11.61
C LEU A 92 -11.01 -0.39 -12.77
N ALA A 93 -12.01 0.31 -13.32
CA ALA A 93 -12.82 -0.18 -14.42
C ALA A 93 -12.01 -0.43 -15.71
N SER A 94 -10.91 0.28 -15.92
CA SER A 94 -10.02 0.10 -17.08
C SER A 94 -9.20 -1.20 -17.08
N GLY A 95 -9.26 -2.01 -16.01
CA GLY A 95 -8.45 -3.22 -15.84
C GLY A 95 -6.97 -2.97 -15.56
N GLY A 96 -6.52 -1.72 -15.46
CA GLY A 96 -5.12 -1.34 -15.22
C GLY A 96 -4.61 -1.64 -13.81
N ALA A 97 -5.49 -2.08 -12.90
CA ALA A 97 -5.16 -2.35 -11.51
C ALA A 97 -4.64 -3.78 -11.24
N ALA A 98 -4.72 -4.69 -12.21
CA ALA A 98 -4.44 -6.13 -11.97
C ALA A 98 -3.03 -6.40 -11.41
N GLU A 99 -2.00 -5.74 -11.93
CA GLU A 99 -0.62 -5.87 -11.43
C GLU A 99 -0.46 -5.35 -10.01
N ALA A 100 -1.09 -4.19 -9.69
CA ALA A 100 -1.06 -3.62 -8.34
C ALA A 100 -1.81 -4.50 -7.34
N GLN A 101 -2.96 -5.04 -7.73
CA GLN A 101 -3.73 -5.97 -6.91
C GLN A 101 -2.97 -7.29 -6.67
N ALA A 102 -2.29 -7.83 -7.70
CA ALA A 102 -1.45 -9.02 -7.56
C ALA A 102 -0.28 -8.79 -6.59
N ALA A 103 0.39 -7.64 -6.68
CA ALA A 103 1.48 -7.29 -5.77
C ALA A 103 1.00 -7.15 -4.31
N LEU A 104 -0.19 -6.59 -4.11
CA LEU A 104 -0.81 -6.47 -2.78
C LEU A 104 -1.19 -7.86 -2.22
N LEU A 105 -1.76 -8.73 -3.04
CA LEU A 105 -2.08 -10.12 -2.64
C LEU A 105 -0.82 -10.92 -2.29
N GLU A 106 0.27 -10.73 -3.01
CA GLU A 106 1.57 -11.34 -2.69
C GLU A 106 2.08 -10.87 -1.33
N ASP A 107 1.94 -9.58 -1.00
CA ASP A 107 2.36 -9.06 0.30
C ASP A 107 1.49 -9.59 1.45
N VAL A 108 0.16 -9.65 1.26
CA VAL A 108 -0.77 -10.31 2.21
C VAL A 108 -0.40 -11.79 2.41
N GLY A 109 -0.06 -12.51 1.33
CA GLY A 109 0.40 -13.89 1.41
C GLY A 109 1.69 -14.05 2.24
N ARG A 110 2.62 -13.12 2.13
CA ARG A 110 3.84 -13.06 2.94
C ARG A 110 3.50 -12.83 4.42
N SER A 111 2.63 -11.87 4.71
CA SER A 111 2.16 -11.55 6.07
C SER A 111 1.47 -12.77 6.71
N LEU A 112 0.69 -13.54 5.94
CA LEU A 112 0.10 -14.79 6.39
C LEU A 112 1.17 -15.82 6.72
N ALA A 113 2.18 -16.00 5.89
CA ALA A 113 3.27 -16.95 6.11
C ALA A 113 4.07 -16.61 7.37
N GLU A 114 4.27 -15.34 7.66
CA GLU A 114 5.05 -14.87 8.81
C GLU A 114 4.25 -14.90 10.13
N HIS A 115 2.97 -14.54 10.08
CA HIS A 115 2.17 -14.29 11.28
C HIS A 115 0.99 -15.25 11.48
N GLY A 116 0.71 -16.15 10.53
CA GLY A 116 -0.46 -17.03 10.57
C GLY A 116 -0.46 -17.97 11.78
N GLU A 117 0.67 -18.61 12.08
CA GLU A 117 0.80 -19.54 13.21
C GLU A 117 0.76 -18.83 14.57
N SER A 118 1.18 -17.58 14.65
CA SER A 118 1.13 -16.80 15.89
C SER A 118 -0.26 -16.24 16.23
N GLY A 119 -1.25 -16.43 15.35
CA GLY A 119 -2.60 -15.86 15.47
C GLY A 119 -2.67 -14.34 15.31
N ARG A 120 -1.57 -13.71 14.89
CA ARG A 120 -1.51 -12.27 14.61
C ARG A 120 -2.12 -11.92 13.25
N PHE A 121 -2.14 -12.87 12.30
CA PHE A 121 -2.85 -12.71 11.04
C PHE A 121 -4.32 -13.15 11.21
N ARG A 122 -5.25 -12.25 10.92
CA ARG A 122 -6.69 -12.50 11.05
C ARG A 122 -7.40 -12.22 9.75
N THR A 123 -8.34 -13.07 9.38
CA THR A 123 -9.18 -12.89 8.19
C THR A 123 -10.65 -12.84 8.57
N VAL A 124 -11.40 -12.01 7.88
CA VAL A 124 -12.86 -11.94 7.96
C VAL A 124 -13.40 -12.08 6.55
N GLN A 125 -14.33 -13.01 6.37
CA GLN A 125 -15.02 -13.20 5.10
C GLN A 125 -16.53 -13.17 5.32
N VAL A 126 -17.23 -12.38 4.54
CA VAL A 126 -18.68 -12.30 4.56
C VAL A 126 -19.22 -12.32 3.13
N ALA A 127 -20.30 -13.07 2.90
CA ALA A 127 -21.00 -13.06 1.62
C ALA A 127 -22.30 -12.23 1.77
N VAL A 128 -22.42 -11.19 0.95
CA VAL A 128 -23.57 -10.29 0.95
C VAL A 128 -24.14 -10.13 -0.46
N ARG A 129 -25.44 -9.82 -0.54
CA ARG A 129 -26.15 -9.56 -1.81
C ARG A 129 -26.62 -8.11 -1.83
N ILE A 130 -25.67 -7.21 -2.07
CA ILE A 130 -25.92 -5.76 -2.16
C ILE A 130 -25.12 -5.20 -3.35
N ASP A 131 -25.39 -3.95 -3.69
CA ASP A 131 -24.62 -3.25 -4.71
C ASP A 131 -23.12 -3.20 -4.32
N PRO A 132 -22.20 -3.66 -5.20
CA PRO A 132 -20.77 -3.60 -4.95
C PRO A 132 -20.25 -2.19 -4.62
N ALA A 133 -20.81 -1.15 -5.24
CA ALA A 133 -20.44 0.23 -4.94
C ALA A 133 -20.75 0.59 -3.47
N ARG A 134 -21.87 0.10 -2.93
CA ARG A 134 -22.23 0.32 -1.53
C ARG A 134 -21.30 -0.41 -0.56
N VAL A 135 -20.85 -1.65 -0.91
CA VAL A 135 -19.83 -2.36 -0.11
C VAL A 135 -18.56 -1.51 -0.04
N PHE A 136 -18.11 -1.02 -1.20
CA PHE A 136 -16.88 -0.24 -1.31
C PHE A 136 -16.95 1.05 -0.47
N GLU A 137 -18.06 1.77 -0.51
CA GLU A 137 -18.29 2.96 0.34
C GLU A 137 -18.19 2.62 1.83
N VAL A 138 -18.91 1.60 2.29
CA VAL A 138 -18.92 1.20 3.71
C VAL A 138 -17.53 0.78 4.20
N VAL A 139 -16.80 0.03 3.38
CA VAL A 139 -15.42 -0.39 3.72
C VAL A 139 -14.49 0.82 3.80
N ASN A 140 -14.54 1.73 2.82
CA ASN A 140 -13.73 2.93 2.83
C ASN A 140 -14.04 3.85 4.03
N ASP A 141 -15.31 4.03 4.36
CA ASP A 141 -15.70 4.83 5.53
C ASP A 141 -15.19 4.19 6.83
N SER A 142 -15.22 2.85 6.91
CA SER A 142 -14.72 2.12 8.07
C SER A 142 -13.20 2.25 8.20
N LEU A 143 -12.46 2.12 7.09
CA LEU A 143 -11.01 2.33 7.08
C LEU A 143 -10.64 3.77 7.45
N GLY A 144 -11.40 4.75 6.94
CA GLY A 144 -11.21 6.16 7.32
C GLY A 144 -11.32 6.40 8.82
N ARG A 145 -12.30 5.78 9.49
CA ARG A 145 -12.46 5.87 10.95
C ARG A 145 -11.30 5.26 11.73
N LEU A 146 -10.69 4.19 11.22
CA LEU A 146 -9.51 3.60 11.87
C LEU A 146 -8.33 4.58 11.86
N LEU A 147 -8.19 5.40 10.81
CA LEU A 147 -7.14 6.43 10.76
C LEU A 147 -7.40 7.56 11.78
N ASP A 148 -8.66 7.85 12.12
CA ASP A 148 -9.01 8.84 13.16
C ASP A 148 -8.70 8.32 14.58
N GLU A 149 -8.58 6.99 14.76
CA GLU A 149 -8.26 6.32 16.03
C GLU A 149 -6.77 5.96 16.15
N GLU A 150 -5.92 6.43 15.21
CA GLU A 150 -4.48 6.13 15.20
C GLU A 150 -3.80 6.60 16.49
N ASP A 151 -3.03 5.71 17.11
CA ASP A 151 -2.17 5.97 18.27
C ASP A 151 -0.71 5.67 17.87
N PRO A 152 0.15 6.69 17.71
CA PRO A 152 1.54 6.50 17.28
C PRO A 152 2.40 5.64 18.23
N GLU A 153 1.97 5.48 19.49
CA GLU A 153 2.66 4.64 20.48
C GLU A 153 2.32 3.14 20.37
N ARG A 154 1.37 2.80 19.51
CA ARG A 154 0.95 1.42 19.29
C ARG A 154 1.69 0.76 18.14
N GLU A 155 1.71 -0.57 18.16
CA GLU A 155 2.20 -1.37 17.03
C GLU A 155 1.34 -1.15 15.79
N THR A 156 1.98 -0.95 14.64
CA THR A 156 1.29 -0.79 13.35
C THR A 156 0.53 -2.05 12.96
N ILE A 157 -0.74 -1.90 12.59
CA ILE A 157 -1.58 -2.96 12.04
C ILE A 157 -1.96 -2.60 10.61
N ILE A 158 -1.65 -3.46 9.67
CA ILE A 158 -2.06 -3.30 8.27
C ILE A 158 -3.43 -3.94 8.08
N VAL A 159 -4.39 -3.17 7.59
CA VAL A 159 -5.74 -3.63 7.24
C VAL A 159 -5.91 -3.60 5.74
N THR A 160 -6.13 -4.76 5.13
CA THR A 160 -6.35 -4.89 3.69
C THR A 160 -7.74 -5.51 3.42
N ALA A 161 -8.54 -4.86 2.60
CA ALA A 161 -9.86 -5.35 2.22
C ALA A 161 -9.91 -5.68 0.72
N PHE A 162 -10.40 -6.86 0.39
CA PHE A 162 -10.65 -7.29 -0.98
C PHE A 162 -12.16 -7.49 -1.17
N ILE A 163 -12.68 -6.90 -2.24
CA ILE A 163 -14.09 -7.00 -2.65
C ILE A 163 -14.11 -7.66 -4.02
N ALA A 164 -14.65 -8.85 -4.11
CA ALA A 164 -14.71 -9.61 -5.36
C ALA A 164 -16.00 -10.43 -5.45
N PRO A 165 -16.51 -10.72 -6.66
CA PRO A 165 -17.52 -11.74 -6.84
C PRO A 165 -16.96 -13.12 -6.43
N PRO A 166 -17.83 -14.09 -6.07
CA PRO A 166 -17.38 -15.44 -5.78
C PRO A 166 -16.71 -16.06 -7.01
N ALA A 167 -15.68 -16.88 -6.77
CA ALA A 167 -15.06 -17.65 -7.83
C ALA A 167 -16.13 -18.53 -8.52
N ARG A 168 -16.07 -18.61 -9.85
CA ARG A 168 -16.94 -19.53 -10.59
C ARG A 168 -16.54 -20.95 -10.22
N PRO A 169 -17.52 -21.87 -10.02
CA PRO A 169 -17.18 -23.29 -9.87
C PRO A 169 -16.43 -23.74 -11.12
N GLU A 170 -15.35 -24.51 -10.92
CA GLU A 170 -14.67 -25.15 -12.03
C GLU A 170 -15.70 -25.99 -12.80
N SER A 171 -15.84 -25.74 -14.08
CA SER A 171 -16.68 -26.57 -14.94
C SER A 171 -16.05 -27.97 -14.98
N ALA A 172 -16.74 -28.94 -14.39
CA ALA A 172 -16.35 -30.33 -14.42
C ALA A 172 -16.44 -30.88 -15.86
#